data_f767dc6f4fc5d21a71dcf2c64514f16a
#
_entry.id   f767dc6f4fc5d21a71dcf2c64514f16a
#
_cell.length_a   1.000
_cell.length_b   1.000
_cell.length_c   1.000
_cell.angle_alpha   90.00
_cell.angle_beta   90.00
_cell.angle_gamma   90.00
#
_symmetry.space_group_name_H-M   'P 1'
#
loop_
_entity.id
_entity.type
_entity.pdbx_description
1 polymer ?
#
loop_
_entity_poly.entity_id
_entity_poly.type
_entity_poly.pdbx_seq_one_letter_code
_entity_poly.pdbx_strand_id
1 'polypeptide(L)'
;MSIRKRALSLLLVLVMLLGVLPAGAAAAEVYQDVPSGHWASDYIARVAEQGLMVGTSDTTFAPEETITRAMFVTILARYAKAETDNNAETAFTDVPAGQYYTGAVAWAAANGIVNGTSAVTFAPNDPGTREQMAALLYRAMRFLGNKCPQDGKLDAFSDASALSDWAVEGMIWAAGAGLFGGFEDGTLRPQETATRAQAAKVFGVLLDYSEQPEPTEPSAEPTEP
;
A
#
# COMPACT_ATOMS: atom_id res chain seq x y z
N MET A 1 10.88 54.19 26.06
CA MET A 1 10.83 52.74 25.74
C MET A 1 12.28 52.28 25.57
N SER A 2 12.80 51.44 26.46
CA SER A 2 14.23 51.16 26.57
C SER A 2 14.74 50.27 25.42
N ILE A 3 15.99 50.50 25.03
CA ILE A 3 16.72 49.74 23.98
C ILE A 3 16.61 48.22 24.16
N ARG A 4 16.50 47.75 25.39
CA ARG A 4 16.32 46.34 25.72
C ARG A 4 14.96 45.75 25.23
N LYS A 5 13.87 46.52 25.20
CA LYS A 5 12.56 46.10 24.68
C LYS A 5 12.52 46.02 23.15
N ARG A 6 13.32 46.86 22.49
CA ARG A 6 13.45 46.85 21.01
C ARG A 6 14.30 45.68 20.52
N ALA A 7 15.38 45.33 21.29
CA ALA A 7 16.21 44.16 20.98
C ALA A 7 15.46 42.85 21.19
N LEU A 8 14.62 42.76 22.24
CA LEU A 8 13.82 41.58 22.52
C LEU A 8 12.70 41.36 21.47
N SER A 9 12.10 42.50 20.98
CA SER A 9 11.08 42.45 19.92
C SER A 9 11.66 42.04 18.55
N LEU A 10 12.90 42.46 18.24
CA LEU A 10 13.61 42.09 17.01
C LEU A 10 14.06 40.59 17.06
N LEU A 11 14.43 40.10 18.24
CA LEU A 11 14.80 38.67 18.42
C LEU A 11 13.56 37.78 18.25
N LEU A 12 12.39 38.20 18.74
CA LEU A 12 11.13 37.44 18.60
C LEU A 12 10.64 37.40 17.15
N VAL A 13 10.83 38.46 16.38
CA VAL A 13 10.48 38.53 14.95
C VAL A 13 11.46 37.68 14.12
N LEU A 14 12.75 37.64 14.50
CA LEU A 14 13.73 36.81 13.81
C LEU A 14 13.51 35.31 14.06
N VAL A 15 13.03 34.93 15.24
CA VAL A 15 12.67 33.53 15.56
C VAL A 15 11.39 33.08 14.85
N MET A 16 10.44 34.01 14.56
CA MET A 16 9.24 33.70 13.78
C MET A 16 9.50 33.60 12.26
N LEU A 17 10.60 34.18 11.74
CA LEU A 17 10.96 34.08 10.33
C LEU A 17 11.75 32.80 9.98
N LEU A 18 12.21 32.03 11.00
CA LEU A 18 12.90 30.76 10.81
C LEU A 18 11.97 29.52 10.86
N GLY A 19 10.66 29.72 10.94
CA GLY A 19 9.66 28.67 11.21
C GLY A 19 8.72 28.31 10.05
N VAL A 20 8.96 28.73 8.83
CA VAL A 20 8.17 28.28 7.68
C VAL A 20 9.10 27.77 6.59
N LEU A 21 9.75 26.63 6.88
CA LEU A 21 10.17 25.74 5.80
C LEU A 21 8.89 25.07 5.29
N PRO A 22 8.59 25.13 4.00
CA PRO A 22 7.47 24.36 3.45
C PRO A 22 7.77 22.88 3.72
N ALA A 23 6.93 22.24 4.53
CA ALA A 23 7.01 20.81 4.86
C ALA A 23 6.79 19.89 3.63
N GLY A 24 6.77 20.45 2.43
CA GLY A 24 6.54 19.73 1.18
C GLY A 24 7.79 19.42 0.34
N ALA A 25 8.98 19.90 0.73
CA ALA A 25 10.17 19.75 -0.12
C ALA A 25 11.21 18.73 0.38
N ALA A 26 11.01 18.11 1.54
CA ALA A 26 12.03 17.24 2.16
C ALA A 26 11.77 15.73 1.99
N ALA A 27 10.67 15.31 1.37
CA ALA A 27 10.38 13.88 1.19
C ALA A 27 10.99 13.27 -0.09
N ALA A 28 11.54 14.10 -1.00
CA ALA A 28 11.93 13.67 -2.33
C ALA A 28 13.37 13.10 -2.45
N GLU A 29 14.16 13.05 -1.39
CA GLU A 29 15.56 12.59 -1.45
C GLU A 29 15.93 11.56 -0.35
N VAL A 30 14.95 10.80 0.15
CA VAL A 30 15.24 9.81 1.20
C VAL A 30 16.08 8.66 0.65
N TYR A 31 15.89 8.29 -0.63
CA TYR A 31 16.55 7.15 -1.26
C TYR A 31 17.31 7.57 -2.51
N GLN A 32 18.64 7.28 -2.53
CA GLN A 32 19.54 7.67 -3.62
C GLN A 32 19.19 6.95 -4.95
N ASP A 33 18.58 5.78 -4.87
CA ASP A 33 18.14 4.97 -6.00
C ASP A 33 16.71 5.33 -6.49
N VAL A 34 16.10 6.37 -5.91
CA VAL A 34 14.79 6.89 -6.33
C VAL A 34 14.92 8.39 -6.64
N PRO A 35 15.44 8.75 -7.84
CA PRO A 35 15.55 10.16 -8.22
C PRO A 35 14.14 10.79 -8.35
N SER A 36 14.06 12.10 -8.19
CA SER A 36 12.78 12.86 -8.24
C SER A 36 12.02 12.70 -9.56
N GLY A 37 12.67 12.28 -10.64
CA GLY A 37 12.04 11.96 -11.91
C GLY A 37 11.58 10.50 -12.04
N HIS A 38 11.79 9.67 -11.03
CA HIS A 38 11.31 8.29 -11.04
C HIS A 38 9.79 8.26 -10.94
N TRP A 39 9.11 7.49 -11.80
CA TRP A 39 7.64 7.45 -11.89
C TRP A 39 6.93 7.13 -10.56
N ALA A 40 7.59 6.40 -9.65
CA ALA A 40 7.05 6.00 -8.36
C ALA A 40 7.56 6.88 -7.21
N SER A 41 8.32 7.94 -7.44
CA SER A 41 8.96 8.75 -6.37
C SER A 41 7.95 9.23 -5.33
N ASP A 42 6.82 9.81 -5.77
CA ASP A 42 5.80 10.34 -4.89
C ASP A 42 5.09 9.25 -4.08
N TYR A 43 4.82 8.10 -4.71
CA TYR A 43 4.23 6.95 -4.02
C TYR A 43 5.19 6.37 -2.97
N ILE A 44 6.49 6.24 -3.32
CA ILE A 44 7.51 5.74 -2.41
C ILE A 44 7.68 6.67 -1.21
N ALA A 45 7.77 7.97 -1.44
CA ALA A 45 7.83 8.96 -0.37
C ALA A 45 6.63 8.84 0.57
N ARG A 46 5.43 8.75 0.02
CA ARG A 46 4.19 8.67 0.78
C ARG A 46 4.08 7.40 1.62
N VAL A 47 4.35 6.23 1.03
CA VAL A 47 4.28 4.97 1.80
C VAL A 47 5.39 4.86 2.84
N ALA A 48 6.54 5.51 2.62
CA ALA A 48 7.61 5.60 3.60
C ALA A 48 7.24 6.52 4.76
N GLU A 49 6.67 7.70 4.49
CA GLU A 49 6.16 8.65 5.50
C GLU A 49 5.09 8.01 6.40
N GLN A 50 4.21 7.21 5.82
CA GLN A 50 3.17 6.47 6.55
C GLN A 50 3.71 5.21 7.26
N GLY A 51 5.01 4.90 7.14
CA GLY A 51 5.61 3.72 7.75
C GLY A 51 5.15 2.39 7.17
N LEU A 52 4.48 2.40 6.01
CA LEU A 52 4.00 1.19 5.34
C LEU A 52 5.15 0.42 4.71
N MET A 53 6.02 1.12 3.99
CA MET A 53 7.21 0.54 3.37
C MET A 53 8.45 1.28 3.86
N VAL A 54 9.52 0.54 4.02
CA VAL A 54 10.84 1.09 4.37
C VAL A 54 11.86 0.71 3.30
N GLY A 55 12.97 1.43 3.25
CA GLY A 55 14.10 1.10 2.38
C GLY A 55 14.71 -0.27 2.70
N THR A 56 15.50 -0.79 1.78
CA THR A 56 16.36 -1.96 2.01
C THR A 56 17.60 -1.57 2.80
N SER A 57 17.90 -0.27 2.83
CA SER A 57 18.88 0.37 3.72
C SER A 57 18.42 1.80 4.04
N ASP A 58 19.21 2.54 4.82
CA ASP A 58 18.93 3.95 5.13
C ASP A 58 18.93 4.85 3.88
N THR A 59 19.56 4.43 2.80
CA THR A 59 19.74 5.24 1.59
C THR A 59 19.20 4.60 0.31
N THR A 60 18.69 3.37 0.36
CA THR A 60 18.19 2.65 -0.81
C THR A 60 16.79 2.09 -0.57
N PHE A 61 15.92 2.21 -1.56
CA PHE A 61 14.58 1.64 -1.57
C PHE A 61 14.50 0.34 -2.37
N ALA A 62 15.35 0.18 -3.36
CA ALA A 62 15.36 -0.91 -4.34
C ALA A 62 14.02 -1.00 -5.12
N PRO A 63 13.63 0.06 -5.87
CA PRO A 63 12.31 0.14 -6.51
C PRO A 63 12.04 -0.98 -7.51
N GLU A 64 13.07 -1.43 -8.23
CA GLU A 64 12.94 -2.46 -9.27
C GLU A 64 13.09 -3.89 -8.73
N GLU A 65 13.45 -4.06 -7.46
CA GLU A 65 13.46 -5.39 -6.85
C GLU A 65 12.06 -5.96 -6.74
N THR A 66 11.95 -7.27 -6.95
CA THR A 66 10.70 -8.00 -6.81
C THR A 66 10.24 -7.99 -5.35
N ILE A 67 8.96 -7.68 -5.13
CA ILE A 67 8.37 -7.80 -3.80
C ILE A 67 8.04 -9.27 -3.50
N THR A 68 8.42 -9.75 -2.32
CA THR A 68 8.04 -11.09 -1.89
C THR A 68 6.64 -11.11 -1.28
N ARG A 69 6.05 -12.31 -1.21
CA ARG A 69 4.74 -12.52 -0.60
C ARG A 69 4.74 -12.08 0.88
N ALA A 70 5.80 -12.38 1.62
CA ALA A 70 5.96 -11.96 3.02
C ALA A 70 6.04 -10.44 3.17
N MET A 71 6.81 -9.77 2.31
CA MET A 71 6.87 -8.30 2.29
C MET A 71 5.49 -7.69 2.07
N PHE A 72 4.75 -8.20 1.08
CA PHE A 72 3.44 -7.66 0.75
C PHE A 72 2.43 -7.82 1.91
N VAL A 73 2.36 -9.00 2.53
CA VAL A 73 1.48 -9.24 3.69
C VAL A 73 1.90 -8.40 4.89
N THR A 74 3.22 -8.16 5.09
CA THR A 74 3.70 -7.25 6.14
C THR A 74 3.21 -5.82 5.93
N ILE A 75 3.21 -5.33 4.68
CA ILE A 75 2.67 -4.00 4.35
C ILE A 75 1.16 -3.96 4.59
N LEU A 76 0.43 -5.02 4.20
CA LEU A 76 -1.01 -5.12 4.49
C LEU A 76 -1.33 -5.05 5.97
N ALA A 77 -0.58 -5.77 6.81
CA ALA A 77 -0.76 -5.74 8.26
C ALA A 77 -0.50 -4.33 8.84
N ARG A 78 0.54 -3.65 8.35
CA ARG A 78 0.82 -2.25 8.73
C ARG A 78 -0.29 -1.30 8.29
N TYR A 79 -0.77 -1.44 7.05
CA TYR A 79 -1.90 -0.64 6.55
C TYR A 79 -3.15 -0.84 7.40
N ALA A 80 -3.45 -2.08 7.77
CA ALA A 80 -4.57 -2.43 8.64
C ALA A 80 -4.35 -2.01 10.11
N LYS A 81 -3.17 -1.50 10.46
CA LYS A 81 -2.75 -1.23 11.86
C LYS A 81 -2.96 -2.45 12.76
N ALA A 82 -2.69 -3.63 12.22
CA ALA A 82 -2.88 -4.89 12.91
C ALA A 82 -1.91 -5.03 14.08
N GLU A 83 -2.39 -5.49 15.21
CA GLU A 83 -1.52 -5.95 16.28
C GLU A 83 -0.92 -7.31 15.88
N THR A 84 0.39 -7.37 15.76
CA THR A 84 1.12 -8.55 15.28
C THR A 84 2.18 -8.99 16.28
N ASP A 85 2.31 -10.32 16.48
CA ASP A 85 3.37 -10.92 17.29
C ASP A 85 4.22 -11.84 16.41
N ASN A 86 5.50 -11.50 16.26
CA ASN A 86 6.42 -12.32 15.46
C ASN A 86 6.76 -13.67 16.09
N ASN A 87 6.36 -13.91 17.34
CA ASN A 87 6.46 -15.23 17.97
C ASN A 87 5.17 -16.05 17.81
N ALA A 88 4.15 -15.53 17.12
CA ALA A 88 2.90 -16.25 16.87
C ALA A 88 3.16 -17.54 16.10
N GLU A 89 2.39 -18.57 16.43
CA GLU A 89 2.35 -19.80 15.67
C GLU A 89 1.46 -19.65 14.43
N THR A 90 1.85 -20.31 13.36
CA THR A 90 1.06 -20.40 12.12
C THR A 90 0.85 -21.84 11.71
N ALA A 91 -0.16 -22.10 10.88
CA ALA A 91 -0.33 -23.41 10.27
C ALA A 91 0.70 -23.69 9.16
N PHE A 92 1.51 -22.68 8.79
CA PHE A 92 2.47 -22.79 7.70
C PHE A 92 3.84 -23.20 8.23
N THR A 93 4.30 -24.37 7.82
CA THR A 93 5.58 -24.97 8.26
C THR A 93 6.81 -24.21 7.78
N ASP A 94 6.66 -23.38 6.73
CA ASP A 94 7.69 -22.53 6.13
C ASP A 94 7.66 -21.08 6.68
N VAL A 95 6.88 -20.82 7.72
CA VAL A 95 6.81 -19.54 8.44
C VAL A 95 7.26 -19.77 9.88
N PRO A 96 8.59 -19.82 10.14
CA PRO A 96 9.10 -20.00 11.49
C PRO A 96 8.83 -18.78 12.36
N ALA A 97 8.72 -18.98 13.67
CA ALA A 97 8.63 -17.89 14.64
C ALA A 97 9.87 -16.98 14.61
N GLY A 98 9.70 -15.72 14.97
CA GLY A 98 10.80 -14.75 15.09
C GLY A 98 11.20 -14.06 13.79
N GLN A 99 10.57 -14.36 12.65
CA GLN A 99 10.81 -13.58 11.41
C GLN A 99 10.00 -12.28 11.43
N TYR A 100 10.49 -11.26 10.71
CA TYR A 100 9.82 -9.95 10.63
C TYR A 100 8.40 -10.01 10.09
N TYR A 101 8.07 -11.07 9.36
CA TYR A 101 6.77 -11.28 8.72
C TYR A 101 5.86 -12.26 9.47
N THR A 102 6.36 -12.99 10.47
CA THR A 102 5.61 -14.09 11.10
C THR A 102 4.27 -13.59 11.66
N GLY A 103 4.28 -12.52 12.43
CA GLY A 103 3.07 -11.95 13.00
C GLY A 103 2.07 -11.46 11.94
N ALA A 104 2.58 -10.85 10.86
CA ALA A 104 1.74 -10.40 9.77
C ALA A 104 1.07 -11.57 9.02
N VAL A 105 1.83 -12.64 8.77
CA VAL A 105 1.28 -13.85 8.13
C VAL A 105 0.28 -14.56 9.06
N ALA A 106 0.57 -14.67 10.36
CA ALA A 106 -0.35 -15.23 11.34
C ALA A 106 -1.67 -14.46 11.39
N TRP A 107 -1.59 -13.11 11.49
CA TRP A 107 -2.75 -12.24 11.44
C TRP A 107 -3.56 -12.42 10.16
N ALA A 108 -2.91 -12.40 8.99
CA ALA A 108 -3.57 -12.53 7.71
C ALA A 108 -4.23 -13.90 7.51
N ALA A 109 -3.61 -14.98 8.02
CA ALA A 109 -4.18 -16.32 7.99
C ALA A 109 -5.40 -16.44 8.91
N ALA A 110 -5.31 -15.95 10.15
CA ALA A 110 -6.41 -15.98 11.12
C ALA A 110 -7.66 -15.24 10.63
N ASN A 111 -7.47 -14.22 9.77
CA ASN A 111 -8.57 -13.40 9.22
C ASN A 111 -8.97 -13.78 7.79
N GLY A 112 -8.50 -14.92 7.26
CA GLY A 112 -8.85 -15.42 5.93
C GLY A 112 -8.34 -14.56 4.76
N ILE A 113 -7.35 -13.69 5.02
CA ILE A 113 -6.73 -12.85 3.99
C ILE A 113 -5.76 -13.68 3.15
N VAL A 114 -4.99 -14.58 3.80
CA VAL A 114 -4.09 -15.52 3.13
C VAL A 114 -4.53 -16.96 3.35
N ASN A 115 -4.42 -17.78 2.30
CA ASN A 115 -4.74 -19.21 2.34
C ASN A 115 -3.50 -20.10 2.09
N GLY A 116 -2.30 -19.50 1.99
CA GLY A 116 -1.09 -20.21 1.62
C GLY A 116 -1.02 -20.58 0.13
N THR A 117 0.06 -21.24 -0.25
CA THR A 117 0.25 -21.89 -1.56
C THR A 117 -0.18 -23.36 -1.48
N SER A 118 -0.27 -23.89 -0.27
CA SER A 118 -0.89 -25.16 0.08
C SER A 118 -1.50 -25.06 1.48
N ALA A 119 -2.07 -26.15 1.98
CA ALA A 119 -2.62 -26.21 3.32
C ALA A 119 -1.58 -25.96 4.44
N VAL A 120 -0.31 -26.18 4.16
CA VAL A 120 0.78 -26.10 5.15
C VAL A 120 1.96 -25.21 4.73
N THR A 121 1.89 -24.55 3.57
CA THR A 121 2.95 -23.66 3.07
C THR A 121 2.40 -22.31 2.67
N PHE A 122 3.13 -21.26 3.02
CA PHE A 122 2.85 -19.87 2.64
C PHE A 122 3.73 -19.37 1.50
N ALA A 123 4.94 -19.89 1.37
CA ALA A 123 6.00 -19.47 0.47
C ALA A 123 6.42 -18.00 0.69
N PRO A 124 6.96 -17.64 1.89
CA PRO A 124 7.20 -16.26 2.28
C PRO A 124 8.20 -15.52 1.38
N ASN A 125 9.19 -16.23 0.87
CA ASN A 125 10.28 -15.64 0.05
C ASN A 125 10.00 -15.68 -1.45
N ASP A 126 8.92 -16.34 -1.88
CA ASP A 126 8.56 -16.37 -3.29
C ASP A 126 8.09 -14.98 -3.75
N PRO A 127 8.40 -14.60 -5.00
CA PRO A 127 7.88 -13.40 -5.61
C PRO A 127 6.35 -13.38 -5.61
N GLY A 128 5.77 -12.23 -5.25
CA GLY A 128 4.33 -12.03 -5.34
C GLY A 128 3.92 -11.70 -6.78
N THR A 129 2.93 -12.41 -7.34
CA THR A 129 2.35 -12.05 -8.64
C THR A 129 1.32 -10.94 -8.49
N ARG A 130 1.04 -10.21 -9.58
CA ARG A 130 0.08 -9.11 -9.59
C ARG A 130 -1.33 -9.61 -9.22
N GLU A 131 -1.76 -10.76 -9.73
CA GLU A 131 -3.05 -11.36 -9.37
C GLU A 131 -3.12 -11.79 -7.90
N GLN A 132 -2.01 -12.32 -7.34
CA GLN A 132 -1.95 -12.64 -5.91
C GLN A 132 -2.12 -11.40 -5.05
N MET A 133 -1.44 -10.30 -5.41
CA MET A 133 -1.55 -9.04 -4.68
C MET A 133 -2.97 -8.46 -4.75
N ALA A 134 -3.62 -8.49 -5.92
CA ALA A 134 -4.99 -8.04 -6.05
C ALA A 134 -5.96 -8.84 -5.18
N ALA A 135 -5.83 -10.17 -5.15
CA ALA A 135 -6.66 -11.04 -4.32
C ALA A 135 -6.43 -10.82 -2.81
N LEU A 136 -5.17 -10.63 -2.39
CA LEU A 136 -4.85 -10.36 -0.98
C LEU A 136 -5.40 -8.99 -0.53
N LEU A 137 -5.24 -7.96 -1.36
CA LEU A 137 -5.80 -6.63 -1.10
C LEU A 137 -7.33 -6.68 -0.98
N TYR A 138 -7.99 -7.31 -1.92
CA TYR A 138 -9.46 -7.44 -1.92
C TYR A 138 -9.97 -8.10 -0.64
N ARG A 139 -9.36 -9.22 -0.23
CA ARG A 139 -9.73 -9.91 1.02
C ARG A 139 -9.47 -9.05 2.24
N ALA A 140 -8.32 -8.35 2.28
CA ALA A 140 -7.97 -7.45 3.38
C ALA A 140 -8.96 -6.27 3.46
N MET A 141 -9.31 -5.65 2.35
CA MET A 141 -10.25 -4.53 2.34
C MET A 141 -11.65 -4.96 2.76
N ARG A 142 -12.12 -6.14 2.33
CA ARG A 142 -13.38 -6.70 2.80
C ARG A 142 -13.35 -7.02 4.30
N PHE A 143 -12.26 -7.58 4.79
CA PHE A 143 -12.08 -7.83 6.23
C PHE A 143 -12.16 -6.52 7.04
N LEU A 144 -11.59 -5.44 6.52
CA LEU A 144 -11.63 -4.10 7.14
C LEU A 144 -12.99 -3.40 6.99
N GLY A 145 -14.00 -4.04 6.39
CA GLY A 145 -15.34 -3.49 6.23
C GLY A 145 -15.50 -2.53 5.05
N ASN A 146 -14.49 -2.41 4.19
CA ASN A 146 -14.57 -1.53 3.03
C ASN A 146 -15.48 -2.12 1.94
N LYS A 147 -16.19 -1.23 1.23
CA LYS A 147 -16.90 -1.58 0.01
C LYS A 147 -15.88 -1.86 -1.09
N CYS A 148 -16.04 -2.97 -1.81
CA CYS A 148 -15.19 -3.36 -2.93
C CYS A 148 -16.06 -3.54 -4.18
N PRO A 149 -16.44 -2.44 -4.87
CA PRO A 149 -17.29 -2.50 -6.05
C PRO A 149 -16.67 -3.37 -7.15
N GLN A 150 -17.54 -4.09 -7.89
CA GLN A 150 -17.13 -4.95 -8.99
C GLN A 150 -17.40 -4.25 -10.33
N ASP A 151 -16.88 -3.03 -10.48
CA ASP A 151 -17.11 -2.14 -11.62
C ASP A 151 -15.90 -1.98 -12.56
N GLY A 152 -14.75 -2.54 -12.17
CA GLY A 152 -13.56 -2.58 -13.01
C GLY A 152 -13.77 -3.44 -14.26
N LYS A 153 -13.25 -2.95 -15.40
CA LYS A 153 -13.38 -3.62 -16.69
C LYS A 153 -12.06 -4.28 -17.05
N LEU A 154 -12.08 -5.60 -17.19
CA LEU A 154 -10.92 -6.39 -17.58
C LEU A 154 -10.91 -6.72 -19.08
N ASP A 155 -12.02 -6.57 -19.77
CA ASP A 155 -12.20 -6.85 -21.21
C ASP A 155 -11.34 -5.96 -22.12
N ALA A 156 -10.84 -4.84 -21.57
CA ALA A 156 -9.90 -3.97 -22.27
C ALA A 156 -8.47 -4.56 -22.35
N PHE A 157 -8.16 -5.59 -21.58
CA PHE A 157 -6.82 -6.17 -21.53
C PHE A 157 -6.77 -7.46 -22.34
N SER A 158 -5.82 -7.54 -23.28
CA SER A 158 -5.69 -8.64 -24.25
C SER A 158 -5.38 -9.99 -23.59
N ASP A 159 -4.81 -9.99 -22.39
CA ASP A 159 -4.41 -11.15 -21.61
C ASP A 159 -5.30 -11.40 -20.37
N ALA A 160 -6.47 -10.77 -20.30
CA ALA A 160 -7.39 -10.95 -19.17
C ALA A 160 -7.78 -12.43 -18.94
N SER A 161 -7.81 -13.24 -20.01
CA SER A 161 -8.07 -14.67 -19.92
C SER A 161 -6.97 -15.49 -19.23
N ALA A 162 -5.80 -14.92 -19.02
CA ALA A 162 -4.72 -15.55 -18.26
C ALA A 162 -4.88 -15.40 -16.73
N LEU A 163 -5.89 -14.61 -16.30
CA LEU A 163 -6.19 -14.41 -14.88
C LEU A 163 -6.76 -15.70 -14.28
N SER A 164 -6.25 -16.09 -13.12
CA SER A 164 -6.77 -17.23 -12.38
C SER A 164 -8.17 -16.94 -11.82
N ASP A 165 -9.07 -17.92 -11.82
CA ASP A 165 -10.47 -17.77 -11.35
C ASP A 165 -10.55 -17.21 -9.93
N TRP A 166 -9.65 -17.63 -9.03
CA TRP A 166 -9.60 -17.18 -7.63
C TRP A 166 -9.18 -15.71 -7.47
N ALA A 167 -8.61 -15.08 -8.50
CA ALA A 167 -8.14 -13.70 -8.48
C ALA A 167 -9.08 -12.71 -9.21
N VAL A 168 -10.09 -13.21 -9.93
CA VAL A 168 -10.96 -12.40 -10.79
C VAL A 168 -11.64 -11.28 -10.00
N GLU A 169 -12.33 -11.58 -8.91
CA GLU A 169 -13.01 -10.56 -8.10
C GLU A 169 -12.04 -9.50 -7.56
N GLY A 170 -10.89 -9.95 -7.07
CA GLY A 170 -9.85 -9.06 -6.56
C GLY A 170 -9.30 -8.13 -7.64
N MET A 171 -9.09 -8.65 -8.85
CA MET A 171 -8.56 -7.86 -9.95
C MET A 171 -9.62 -6.90 -10.53
N ILE A 172 -10.89 -7.29 -10.64
CA ILE A 172 -11.98 -6.40 -11.06
C ILE A 172 -12.06 -5.21 -10.10
N TRP A 173 -12.13 -5.47 -8.78
CA TRP A 173 -12.14 -4.39 -7.81
C TRP A 173 -10.88 -3.51 -7.90
N ALA A 174 -9.70 -4.12 -7.94
CA ALA A 174 -8.44 -3.39 -7.92
C ALA A 174 -8.24 -2.54 -9.20
N ALA A 175 -8.76 -2.99 -10.35
CA ALA A 175 -8.76 -2.22 -11.58
C ALA A 175 -9.75 -1.04 -11.50
N GLY A 176 -10.97 -1.26 -10.99
CA GLY A 176 -11.96 -0.20 -10.78
C GLY A 176 -11.49 0.86 -9.78
N ALA A 177 -10.79 0.46 -8.72
CA ALA A 177 -10.19 1.36 -7.74
C ALA A 177 -8.87 2.03 -8.21
N GLY A 178 -8.42 1.78 -9.44
CA GLY A 178 -7.17 2.36 -9.97
C GLY A 178 -5.88 1.82 -9.36
N LEU A 179 -5.96 0.75 -8.54
CA LEU A 179 -4.80 0.13 -7.89
C LEU A 179 -3.93 -0.62 -8.92
N PHE A 180 -4.58 -1.37 -9.81
CA PHE A 180 -3.93 -2.10 -10.90
C PHE A 180 -4.43 -1.57 -12.24
N GLY A 181 -3.53 -0.91 -12.98
CA GLY A 181 -3.74 -0.58 -14.38
C GLY A 181 -3.04 -1.59 -15.27
N GLY A 182 -3.39 -1.58 -16.56
CA GLY A 182 -2.63 -2.28 -17.60
C GLY A 182 -1.33 -1.58 -17.95
N PHE A 183 -0.62 -2.18 -18.87
CA PHE A 183 0.58 -1.64 -19.49
C PHE A 183 0.24 -0.95 -20.83
N GLU A 184 1.19 -0.20 -21.38
CA GLU A 184 1.01 0.55 -22.63
C GLU A 184 0.68 -0.36 -23.83
N ASP A 185 1.06 -1.64 -23.75
CA ASP A 185 0.76 -2.65 -24.76
C ASP A 185 -0.67 -3.26 -24.65
N GLY A 186 -1.48 -2.75 -23.74
CA GLY A 186 -2.84 -3.23 -23.51
C GLY A 186 -2.93 -4.55 -22.75
N THR A 187 -1.85 -4.94 -22.03
CA THR A 187 -1.83 -6.15 -21.18
C THR A 187 -2.02 -5.81 -19.70
N LEU A 188 -2.57 -6.76 -18.94
CA LEU A 188 -2.70 -6.70 -17.47
C LEU A 188 -1.53 -7.39 -16.75
N ARG A 189 -0.99 -8.43 -17.37
CA ARG A 189 0.10 -9.29 -16.89
C ARG A 189 -0.15 -9.87 -15.50
N PRO A 190 -1.25 -10.60 -15.30
CA PRO A 190 -1.69 -11.02 -13.97
C PRO A 190 -0.68 -11.93 -13.27
N GLN A 191 0.04 -12.76 -14.00
CA GLN A 191 0.99 -13.73 -13.46
C GLN A 191 2.43 -13.21 -13.39
N GLU A 192 2.69 -12.00 -13.89
CA GLU A 192 4.00 -11.37 -13.67
C GLU A 192 4.20 -10.99 -12.21
N THR A 193 5.45 -11.09 -11.78
CA THR A 193 5.85 -10.66 -10.43
C THR A 193 5.86 -9.14 -10.36
N ALA A 194 5.44 -8.60 -9.23
CA ALA A 194 5.45 -7.17 -9.03
C ALA A 194 6.76 -6.69 -8.39
N THR A 195 7.13 -5.44 -8.72
CA THR A 195 8.26 -4.77 -8.09
C THR A 195 7.83 -4.03 -6.82
N ARG A 196 8.81 -3.63 -6.01
CA ARG A 196 8.59 -2.82 -4.82
C ARG A 196 8.00 -1.44 -5.18
N ALA A 197 8.41 -0.85 -6.31
CA ALA A 197 7.83 0.40 -6.82
C ALA A 197 6.35 0.23 -7.19
N GLN A 198 5.97 -0.88 -7.82
CA GLN A 198 4.57 -1.18 -8.13
C GLN A 198 3.73 -1.38 -6.85
N ALA A 199 4.28 -2.04 -5.85
CA ALA A 199 3.63 -2.16 -4.55
C ALA A 199 3.47 -0.78 -3.87
N ALA A 200 4.49 0.08 -3.92
CA ALA A 200 4.41 1.44 -3.38
C ALA A 200 3.30 2.25 -4.05
N LYS A 201 3.15 2.15 -5.38
CA LYS A 201 2.02 2.75 -6.11
C LYS A 201 0.68 2.24 -5.59
N VAL A 202 0.53 0.92 -5.49
CA VAL A 202 -0.73 0.29 -5.05
C VAL A 202 -1.13 0.79 -3.66
N PHE A 203 -0.23 0.76 -2.69
CA PHE A 203 -0.53 1.25 -1.34
C PHE A 203 -0.68 2.77 -1.28
N GLY A 204 0.07 3.52 -2.09
CA GLY A 204 -0.09 4.97 -2.20
C GLY A 204 -1.50 5.38 -2.70
N VAL A 205 -2.00 4.69 -3.73
CA VAL A 205 -3.38 4.89 -4.22
C VAL A 205 -4.41 4.40 -3.18
N LEU A 206 -4.12 3.30 -2.48
CA LEU A 206 -5.03 2.76 -1.46
C LEU A 206 -5.20 3.72 -0.27
N LEU A 207 -4.17 4.49 0.08
CA LEU A 207 -4.28 5.55 1.09
C LEU A 207 -5.31 6.61 0.67
N ASP A 208 -5.31 7.03 -0.61
CA ASP A 208 -6.31 7.97 -1.13
C ASP A 208 -7.72 7.37 -1.15
N TYR A 209 -7.81 6.09 -1.51
CA TYR A 209 -9.09 5.37 -1.57
C TYR A 209 -9.78 5.32 -0.20
N SER A 210 -9.02 5.10 0.87
CA SER A 210 -9.55 5.02 2.25
C SER A 210 -9.92 6.37 2.85
N GLU A 211 -9.40 7.47 2.31
CA GLU A 211 -9.69 8.84 2.74
C GLU A 211 -10.92 9.45 2.04
N GLN A 212 -11.47 8.77 1.01
CA GLN A 212 -12.65 9.28 0.33
C GLN A 212 -13.89 9.19 1.24
N PRO A 213 -14.63 10.29 1.45
CA PRO A 213 -15.89 10.25 2.17
C PRO A 213 -16.85 9.31 1.43
N GLU A 214 -17.61 8.52 2.21
CA GLU A 214 -18.66 7.69 1.59
C GLU A 214 -19.52 8.55 0.64
N PRO A 215 -19.85 8.06 -0.56
CA PRO A 215 -20.82 8.73 -1.40
C PRO A 215 -22.10 8.89 -0.56
N THR A 216 -22.49 10.13 -0.30
CA THR A 216 -23.77 10.42 0.34
C THR A 216 -24.83 9.80 -0.54
N GLU A 217 -25.54 8.80 -0.04
CA GLU A 217 -26.75 8.29 -0.72
C GLU A 217 -27.61 9.51 -1.05
N PRO A 218 -28.12 9.62 -2.29
CA PRO A 218 -29.04 10.70 -2.61
C PRO A 218 -30.16 10.64 -1.59
N SER A 219 -30.30 11.74 -0.83
CA SER A 219 -31.39 11.93 0.11
C SER A 219 -32.70 11.57 -0.62
N ALA A 220 -33.38 10.53 -0.16
CA ALA A 220 -34.68 10.21 -0.68
C ALA A 220 -35.53 11.48 -0.60
N GLU A 221 -35.95 12.01 -1.75
CA GLU A 221 -36.91 13.11 -1.78
C GLU A 221 -38.13 12.69 -0.95
N PRO A 222 -38.62 13.56 -0.04
CA PRO A 222 -39.84 13.26 0.65
C PRO A 222 -40.96 13.18 -0.40
N THR A 223 -41.55 12.01 -0.58
CA THR A 223 -42.81 11.85 -1.30
C THR A 223 -43.85 12.67 -0.57
N GLU A 224 -44.20 13.83 -1.10
CA GLU A 224 -45.34 14.61 -0.64
C GLU A 224 -46.63 13.79 -0.77
N PRO A 225 -47.56 13.93 0.17
CA PRO A 225 -48.84 13.21 0.23
C PRO A 225 -49.83 13.64 -0.86
#